data_e29983d182b5001f859521c9c1876cfc
#
_entry.id   e29983d182b5001f859521c9c1876cfc
#
_cell.length_a   1.000
_cell.length_b   1.000
_cell.length_c   1.000
_cell.angle_alpha   90.00
_cell.angle_beta   90.00
_cell.angle_gamma   90.00
#
_symmetry.space_group_name_H-M   'P 1'
#
loop_
_entity.id
_entity.type
_entity.pdbx_description
1 polymer ?
#
loop_
_entity_poly.entity_id
_entity_poly.type
_entity_poly.pdbx_seq_one_letter_code
_entity_poly.pdbx_strand_id
1 'polypeptide(L)'
;MTGTALSGPYEVVAELPALDAVLGAHAADLGGEFDGYRNHAYRVANLCIVQSFATALDVEKFALAAAFHDLGIWTDRTFDYLEPSVRLATAHLTAADRTEWIGEIAAMIREHHKLRRYDGALGPLVEPFRRADWIDVSKGILTFGVPRRVIRTILSAWPNAGFHRRLVQLELQRLRTHPWHPLPMFRL
;
A
#
# COMPACT_ATOMS: atom_id res chain seq x y z
N MET A 1 24.26 11.68 5.39
CA MET A 1 23.71 12.45 4.26
C MET A 1 22.46 13.13 4.77
N THR A 2 22.50 14.44 4.90
CA THR A 2 21.40 15.27 5.40
C THR A 2 20.31 15.30 4.35
N GLY A 3 19.17 14.69 4.66
CA GLY A 3 18.01 14.71 3.79
C GLY A 3 17.57 16.15 3.54
N THR A 4 17.42 16.51 2.27
CA THR A 4 16.89 17.80 1.86
C THR A 4 15.48 17.92 2.44
N ALA A 5 15.32 18.79 3.43
CA ALA A 5 14.01 19.05 4.01
C ALA A 5 13.11 19.65 2.91
N LEU A 6 11.96 19.02 2.67
CA LEU A 6 10.92 19.59 1.81
C LEU A 6 10.53 20.97 2.36
N SER A 7 11.03 22.04 1.78
CA SER A 7 10.84 23.41 2.26
C SER A 7 9.55 24.07 1.75
N GLY A 8 8.88 23.45 0.77
CA GLY A 8 7.61 23.93 0.17
C GLY A 8 6.38 23.13 0.60
N PRO A 9 5.16 23.58 0.23
CA PRO A 9 3.97 22.75 0.38
C PRO A 9 4.11 21.50 -0.51
N TYR A 10 3.84 20.32 0.07
CA TYR A 10 3.75 19.09 -0.70
C TYR A 10 2.44 19.10 -1.51
N GLU A 11 2.56 18.95 -2.81
CA GLU A 11 1.41 18.77 -3.68
C GLU A 11 1.00 17.29 -3.71
N VAL A 12 -0.24 17.03 -3.31
CA VAL A 12 -0.78 15.67 -3.30
C VAL A 12 -1.07 15.23 -4.73
N VAL A 13 -0.58 14.05 -5.11
CA VAL A 13 -0.92 13.42 -6.37
C VAL A 13 -2.37 12.95 -6.29
N ALA A 14 -3.24 13.63 -7.02
CA ALA A 14 -4.68 13.39 -6.99
C ALA A 14 -5.15 12.38 -8.05
N GLU A 15 -4.34 12.10 -9.05
CA GLU A 15 -4.67 11.21 -10.16
C GLU A 15 -3.55 10.18 -10.36
N LEU A 16 -3.90 8.91 -10.22
CA LEU A 16 -3.04 7.76 -10.47
C LEU A 16 -3.79 6.77 -11.38
N PRO A 17 -3.75 6.99 -12.72
CA PRO A 17 -4.59 6.22 -13.66
C PRO A 17 -4.40 4.71 -13.56
N ALA A 18 -3.17 4.23 -13.33
CA ALA A 18 -2.89 2.80 -13.17
C ALA A 18 -3.58 2.22 -11.93
N LEU A 19 -3.58 2.96 -10.79
CA LEU A 19 -4.27 2.58 -9.57
C LEU A 19 -5.79 2.55 -9.79
N ASP A 20 -6.35 3.61 -10.37
CA ASP A 20 -7.78 3.72 -10.62
C ASP A 20 -8.29 2.64 -11.58
N ALA A 21 -7.52 2.30 -12.62
CA ALA A 21 -7.87 1.23 -13.56
C ALA A 21 -7.95 -0.13 -12.87
N VAL A 22 -6.97 -0.47 -12.02
CA VAL A 22 -6.99 -1.72 -11.23
C VAL A 22 -8.19 -1.76 -10.30
N LEU A 23 -8.40 -0.72 -9.49
CA LEU A 23 -9.50 -0.71 -8.53
C LEU A 23 -10.86 -0.69 -9.20
N GLY A 24 -10.99 0.01 -10.35
CA GLY A 24 -12.21 -0.01 -11.15
C GLY A 24 -12.57 -1.41 -11.65
N ALA A 25 -11.57 -2.19 -12.10
CA ALA A 25 -11.77 -3.57 -12.51
C ALA A 25 -12.23 -4.49 -11.36
N HIS A 26 -11.89 -4.14 -10.10
CA HIS A 26 -12.26 -4.88 -8.90
C HIS A 26 -13.33 -4.21 -8.04
N ALA A 27 -14.07 -3.24 -8.61
CA ALA A 27 -15.09 -2.49 -7.87
C ALA A 27 -16.20 -3.41 -7.29
N ALA A 28 -16.56 -4.48 -7.99
CA ALA A 28 -17.55 -5.45 -7.53
C ALA A 28 -17.06 -6.27 -6.33
N ASP A 29 -15.76 -6.63 -6.30
CA ASP A 29 -15.15 -7.36 -5.19
C ASP A 29 -15.09 -6.49 -3.93
N LEU A 30 -14.73 -5.20 -4.10
CA LEU A 30 -14.60 -4.22 -3.03
C LEU A 30 -15.96 -3.77 -2.49
N GLY A 31 -16.98 -3.70 -3.32
CA GLY A 31 -18.35 -3.33 -2.94
C GLY A 31 -18.40 -2.01 -2.15
N GLY A 32 -19.05 -2.02 -0.99
CA GLY A 32 -19.19 -0.83 -0.13
C GLY A 32 -17.87 -0.34 0.52
N GLU A 33 -16.78 -1.06 0.34
CA GLU A 33 -15.47 -0.71 0.90
C GLU A 33 -14.53 -0.06 -0.12
N PHE A 34 -15.02 0.12 -1.35
CA PHE A 34 -14.26 0.67 -2.47
C PHE A 34 -13.58 2.01 -2.12
N ASP A 35 -14.34 2.98 -1.64
CA ASP A 35 -13.80 4.30 -1.32
C ASP A 35 -12.74 4.24 -0.20
N GLY A 36 -12.99 3.40 0.81
CA GLY A 36 -12.06 3.21 1.92
C GLY A 36 -10.72 2.65 1.45
N TYR A 37 -10.76 1.61 0.64
CA TYR A 37 -9.58 0.97 0.09
C TYR A 37 -8.87 1.86 -0.94
N ARG A 38 -9.61 2.49 -1.85
CA ARG A 38 -9.06 3.43 -2.82
C ARG A 38 -8.29 4.56 -2.13
N ASN A 39 -8.89 5.17 -1.12
CA ASN A 39 -8.27 6.24 -0.36
C ASN A 39 -7.01 5.77 0.38
N HIS A 40 -7.02 4.57 0.96
CA HIS A 40 -5.83 3.94 1.54
C HIS A 40 -4.72 3.78 0.50
N ALA A 41 -5.01 3.19 -0.64
CA ALA A 41 -4.04 2.99 -1.72
C ALA A 41 -3.43 4.32 -2.21
N TYR A 42 -4.25 5.37 -2.35
CA TYR A 42 -3.77 6.71 -2.70
C TYR A 42 -2.86 7.31 -1.63
N ARG A 43 -3.17 7.13 -0.34
CA ARG A 43 -2.32 7.61 0.75
C ARG A 43 -0.98 6.89 0.76
N VAL A 44 -0.99 5.56 0.59
CA VAL A 44 0.24 4.75 0.50
C VAL A 44 1.09 5.21 -0.67
N ALA A 45 0.53 5.33 -1.88
CA ALA A 45 1.27 5.79 -3.06
C ALA A 45 1.87 7.19 -2.87
N ASN A 46 1.10 8.16 -2.36
CA ASN A 46 1.59 9.50 -2.05
C ASN A 46 2.72 9.50 -1.00
N LEU A 47 2.59 8.67 0.03
CA LEU A 47 3.63 8.50 1.05
C LEU A 47 4.89 7.83 0.49
N CYS A 48 4.80 6.94 -0.49
CA CYS A 48 5.96 6.42 -1.21
C CYS A 48 6.68 7.52 -1.98
N ILE A 49 5.93 8.31 -2.77
CA ILE A 49 6.47 9.40 -3.59
C ILE A 49 7.24 10.40 -2.74
N VAL A 50 6.70 10.79 -1.59
CA VAL A 50 7.34 11.78 -0.70
C VAL A 50 8.61 11.26 -0.02
N GLN A 51 8.75 9.93 0.12
CA GLN A 51 9.91 9.30 0.76
C GLN A 51 11.03 8.92 -0.22
N SER A 52 10.76 8.98 -1.51
CA SER A 52 11.69 8.55 -2.56
C SER A 52 11.95 9.67 -3.56
N PHE A 53 13.08 9.57 -4.29
CA PHE A 53 13.33 10.37 -5.49
C PHE A 53 12.71 9.67 -6.70
N ALA A 54 11.39 9.41 -6.61
CA ALA A 54 10.67 8.57 -7.56
C ALA A 54 10.71 9.17 -8.97
N THR A 55 11.09 8.35 -9.95
CA THR A 55 10.87 8.63 -11.36
C THR A 55 9.39 8.43 -11.70
N ALA A 56 8.96 8.84 -12.90
CA ALA A 56 7.61 8.58 -13.36
C ALA A 56 7.28 7.07 -13.38
N LEU A 57 8.26 6.21 -13.73
CA LEU A 57 8.10 4.76 -13.70
C LEU A 57 7.96 4.22 -12.27
N ASP A 58 8.70 4.78 -11.30
CA ASP A 58 8.57 4.38 -9.90
C ASP A 58 7.20 4.78 -9.34
N VAL A 59 6.68 5.94 -9.73
CA VAL A 59 5.32 6.38 -9.36
C VAL A 59 4.27 5.39 -9.86
N GLU A 60 4.38 4.91 -11.12
CA GLU A 60 3.47 3.91 -11.68
C GLU A 60 3.58 2.57 -10.93
N LYS A 61 4.79 2.12 -10.60
CA LYS A 61 5.01 0.91 -9.80
C LYS A 61 4.43 1.03 -8.37
N PHE A 62 4.59 2.19 -7.72
CA PHE A 62 3.96 2.45 -6.42
C PHE A 62 2.44 2.45 -6.52
N ALA A 63 1.88 3.04 -7.57
CA ALA A 63 0.45 3.06 -7.81
C ALA A 63 -0.12 1.64 -7.98
N LEU A 64 0.53 0.80 -8.80
CA LEU A 64 0.15 -0.59 -9.00
C LEU A 64 0.31 -1.42 -7.72
N ALA A 65 1.46 -1.31 -7.03
CA ALA A 65 1.67 -2.00 -5.78
C ALA A 65 0.60 -1.61 -4.74
N ALA A 66 0.28 -0.32 -4.62
CA ALA A 66 -0.74 0.18 -3.70
C ALA A 66 -2.16 -0.31 -4.07
N ALA A 67 -2.46 -0.45 -5.36
CA ALA A 67 -3.75 -0.99 -5.79
C ALA A 67 -3.91 -2.46 -5.45
N PHE A 68 -2.83 -3.25 -5.49
CA PHE A 68 -2.90 -4.70 -5.31
C PHE A 68 -2.60 -5.19 -3.90
N HIS A 69 -1.82 -4.46 -3.06
CA HIS A 69 -1.17 -5.04 -1.87
C HIS A 69 -2.12 -5.76 -0.90
N ASP A 70 -3.31 -5.22 -0.68
CA ASP A 70 -4.33 -5.78 0.20
C ASP A 70 -5.53 -6.38 -0.54
N LEU A 71 -5.57 -6.27 -1.89
CA LEU A 71 -6.75 -6.60 -2.69
C LEU A 71 -7.20 -8.05 -2.53
N GLY A 72 -6.28 -8.97 -2.25
CA GLY A 72 -6.56 -10.37 -1.95
C GLY A 72 -7.50 -10.59 -0.76
N ILE A 73 -7.63 -9.60 0.15
CA ILE A 73 -8.60 -9.65 1.26
C ILE A 73 -10.02 -9.80 0.71
N TRP A 74 -10.35 -9.08 -0.35
CA TRP A 74 -11.71 -9.03 -0.92
C TRP A 74 -11.93 -10.07 -2.01
N THR A 75 -10.95 -10.27 -2.89
CA THR A 75 -11.09 -11.21 -4.01
C THR A 75 -11.10 -12.67 -3.55
N ASP A 76 -10.22 -13.03 -2.62
CA ASP A 76 -10.09 -14.40 -2.10
C ASP A 76 -10.77 -14.58 -0.73
N ARG A 77 -11.30 -13.50 -0.13
CA ARG A 77 -11.99 -13.48 1.17
C ARG A 77 -11.15 -14.13 2.27
N THR A 78 -9.84 -13.87 2.26
CA THR A 78 -8.88 -14.44 3.20
C THR A 78 -8.05 -13.35 3.86
N PHE A 79 -7.64 -13.59 5.11
CA PHE A 79 -6.69 -12.73 5.81
C PHE A 79 -5.23 -13.14 5.53
N ASP A 80 -5.02 -14.27 4.86
CA ASP A 80 -3.74 -14.69 4.28
C ASP A 80 -3.68 -14.25 2.80
N TYR A 81 -3.67 -12.95 2.59
CA TYR A 81 -3.94 -12.28 1.33
C TYR A 81 -2.70 -11.89 0.52
N LEU A 82 -1.49 -12.00 1.09
CA LEU A 82 -0.28 -11.54 0.40
C LEU A 82 -0.05 -12.28 -0.93
N GLU A 83 -0.11 -13.61 -0.94
CA GLU A 83 0.09 -14.37 -2.17
C GLU A 83 -1.10 -14.25 -3.16
N PRO A 84 -2.38 -14.24 -2.73
CA PRO A 84 -3.47 -13.80 -3.59
C PRO A 84 -3.25 -12.44 -4.25
N SER A 85 -2.83 -11.42 -3.50
CA SER A 85 -2.51 -10.09 -4.01
C SER A 85 -1.39 -10.12 -5.04
N VAL A 86 -0.30 -10.86 -4.76
CA VAL A 86 0.81 -11.06 -5.70
C VAL A 86 0.34 -11.74 -6.98
N ARG A 87 -0.52 -12.76 -6.87
CA ARG A 87 -1.08 -13.46 -8.04
C ARG A 87 -1.87 -12.51 -8.94
N LEU A 88 -2.72 -11.66 -8.34
CA LEU A 88 -3.49 -10.66 -9.08
C LEU A 88 -2.58 -9.66 -9.79
N ALA A 89 -1.59 -9.10 -9.08
CA ALA A 89 -0.62 -8.19 -9.66
C ALA A 89 0.18 -8.84 -10.80
N THR A 90 0.61 -10.10 -10.63
CA THR A 90 1.33 -10.85 -11.65
C THR A 90 0.49 -11.05 -12.91
N ALA A 91 -0.77 -11.45 -12.74
CA ALA A 91 -1.68 -11.63 -13.88
C ALA A 91 -1.91 -10.32 -14.64
N HIS A 92 -2.13 -9.22 -13.92
CA HIS A 92 -2.29 -7.88 -14.50
C HIS A 92 -1.05 -7.46 -15.30
N LEU A 93 0.15 -7.58 -14.70
CA LEU A 93 1.40 -7.19 -15.33
C LEU A 93 1.72 -8.05 -16.57
N THR A 94 1.40 -9.34 -16.51
CA THR A 94 1.56 -10.24 -17.65
C THR A 94 0.64 -9.84 -18.81
N ALA A 95 -0.62 -9.52 -18.50
CA ALA A 95 -1.58 -9.07 -19.51
C ALA A 95 -1.23 -7.70 -20.12
N ALA A 96 -0.52 -6.86 -19.36
CA ALA A 96 -0.06 -5.53 -19.78
C ALA A 96 1.33 -5.55 -20.46
N ASP A 97 1.95 -6.72 -20.67
CA ASP A 97 3.31 -6.88 -21.20
C ASP A 97 4.38 -6.10 -20.38
N ARG A 98 4.25 -6.18 -19.05
CA ARG A 98 5.14 -5.52 -18.04
C ARG A 98 5.74 -6.54 -17.09
N THR A 99 6.13 -7.71 -17.62
CA THR A 99 6.62 -8.83 -16.78
C THR A 99 7.89 -8.50 -16.01
N GLU A 100 8.70 -7.56 -16.50
CA GLU A 100 9.91 -7.06 -15.84
C GLU A 100 9.64 -6.39 -14.49
N TRP A 101 8.40 -5.94 -14.21
CA TRP A 101 8.02 -5.31 -12.94
C TRP A 101 7.51 -6.30 -11.90
N ILE A 102 7.24 -7.55 -12.29
CA ILE A 102 6.63 -8.56 -11.39
C ILE A 102 7.45 -8.72 -10.11
N GLY A 103 8.78 -8.85 -10.24
CA GLY A 103 9.65 -9.04 -9.08
C GLY A 103 9.61 -7.88 -8.09
N GLU A 104 9.60 -6.64 -8.58
CA GLU A 104 9.59 -5.43 -7.77
C GLU A 104 8.22 -5.24 -7.06
N ILE A 105 7.12 -5.37 -7.80
CA ILE A 105 5.77 -5.21 -7.25
C ILE A 105 5.44 -6.33 -6.28
N ALA A 106 5.79 -7.58 -6.59
CA ALA A 106 5.63 -8.70 -5.69
C ALA A 106 6.43 -8.51 -4.38
N ALA A 107 7.64 -7.97 -4.46
CA ALA A 107 8.44 -7.68 -3.27
C ALA A 107 7.78 -6.58 -2.41
N MET A 108 7.29 -5.49 -3.00
CA MET A 108 6.54 -4.46 -2.27
C MET A 108 5.33 -5.07 -1.55
N ILE A 109 4.54 -5.90 -2.23
CA ILE A 109 3.35 -6.57 -1.66
C ILE A 109 3.75 -7.52 -0.53
N ARG A 110 4.78 -8.36 -0.69
CA ARG A 110 5.16 -9.34 0.32
C ARG A 110 5.78 -8.75 1.58
N GLU A 111 6.46 -7.62 1.44
CA GLU A 111 7.30 -7.05 2.50
C GLU A 111 6.66 -5.85 3.21
N HIS A 112 5.47 -5.37 2.79
CA HIS A 112 4.91 -4.14 3.34
C HIS A 112 4.59 -4.21 4.85
N HIS A 113 4.31 -5.39 5.38
CA HIS A 113 4.10 -5.61 6.82
C HIS A 113 5.36 -6.02 7.60
N LYS A 114 6.54 -6.07 6.93
CA LYS A 114 7.77 -6.42 7.62
C LYS A 114 8.06 -5.44 8.76
N LEU A 115 8.33 -5.98 9.96
CA LEU A 115 8.58 -5.17 11.16
C LEU A 115 9.94 -4.48 11.11
N ARG A 116 10.93 -5.14 10.55
CA ARG A 116 12.29 -4.61 10.39
C ARG A 116 12.46 -3.96 9.04
N ARG A 117 13.50 -3.11 8.95
CA ARG A 117 13.91 -2.51 7.68
C ARG A 117 14.18 -3.61 6.65
N TYR A 118 13.71 -3.39 5.42
CA TYR A 118 14.10 -4.21 4.29
C TYR A 118 15.49 -3.78 3.79
N ASP A 119 16.42 -4.72 3.69
CA ASP A 119 17.83 -4.52 3.32
C ASP A 119 18.23 -5.23 2.01
N GLY A 120 17.26 -5.79 1.28
CA GLY A 120 17.48 -6.45 0.00
C GLY A 120 17.75 -5.46 -1.16
N ALA A 121 18.11 -6.01 -2.31
CA ALA A 121 18.46 -5.24 -3.53
C ALA A 121 17.33 -4.31 -4.00
N LEU A 122 16.07 -4.64 -3.73
CA LEU A 122 14.89 -3.84 -4.10
C LEU A 122 14.55 -2.77 -3.04
N GLY A 123 15.45 -2.51 -2.09
CA GLY A 123 15.30 -1.52 -1.03
C GLY A 123 14.79 -0.15 -1.46
N PRO A 124 15.23 0.43 -2.59
CA PRO A 124 14.73 1.72 -3.07
C PRO A 124 13.21 1.78 -3.33
N LEU A 125 12.57 0.66 -3.65
CA LEU A 125 11.12 0.57 -3.84
C LEU A 125 10.40 -0.01 -2.62
N VAL A 126 10.92 -1.10 -2.06
CA VAL A 126 10.27 -1.84 -0.99
C VAL A 126 10.24 -1.04 0.33
N GLU A 127 11.32 -0.38 0.68
CA GLU A 127 11.40 0.30 1.98
C GLU A 127 10.50 1.55 2.06
N PRO A 128 10.42 2.43 1.05
CA PRO A 128 9.41 3.48 1.02
C PRO A 128 7.99 2.93 1.08
N PHE A 129 7.69 1.83 0.38
CA PHE A 129 6.37 1.22 0.38
C PHE A 129 5.98 0.66 1.76
N ARG A 130 6.87 -0.11 2.38
CA ARG A 130 6.70 -0.62 3.74
C ARG A 130 6.43 0.50 4.75
N ARG A 131 7.24 1.57 4.73
CA ARG A 131 7.07 2.72 5.62
C ARG A 131 5.78 3.47 5.36
N ALA A 132 5.39 3.62 4.09
CA ALA A 132 4.17 4.31 3.70
C ALA A 132 2.94 3.62 4.29
N ASP A 133 2.86 2.30 4.17
CA ASP A 133 1.78 1.51 4.76
C ASP A 133 1.75 1.65 6.30
N TRP A 134 2.90 1.49 6.98
CA TRP A 134 2.98 1.71 8.43
C TRP A 134 2.60 3.12 8.87
N ILE A 135 2.92 4.16 8.10
CA ILE A 135 2.46 5.54 8.37
C ILE A 135 0.94 5.60 8.29
N ASP A 136 0.35 5.04 7.25
CA ASP A 136 -1.09 5.09 7.04
C ASP A 136 -1.87 4.30 8.10
N VAL A 137 -1.52 3.04 8.32
CA VAL A 137 -2.17 2.16 9.29
C VAL A 137 -2.07 2.74 10.71
N SER A 138 -0.93 3.37 11.06
CA SER A 138 -0.78 4.07 12.34
C SER A 138 -1.41 5.46 12.39
N LYS A 139 -2.09 5.91 11.32
CA LYS A 139 -2.68 7.26 11.19
C LYS A 139 -1.64 8.36 11.43
N GLY A 140 -0.41 8.15 10.97
CA GLY A 140 0.68 9.10 11.11
C GLY A 140 1.32 9.17 12.50
N ILE A 141 1.06 8.21 13.39
CA ILE A 141 1.80 8.07 14.67
C ILE A 141 3.25 7.75 14.34
N LEU A 142 3.50 6.74 13.51
CA LEU A 142 4.79 6.47 12.91
C LEU A 142 5.01 7.43 11.75
N THR A 143 6.19 8.03 11.63
CA THR A 143 6.46 9.04 10.60
C THR A 143 7.62 8.68 9.68
N PHE A 144 8.54 7.84 10.14
CA PHE A 144 9.79 7.46 9.44
C PHE A 144 10.54 8.66 8.82
N GLY A 145 10.47 9.82 9.49
CA GLY A 145 11.11 11.05 9.04
C GLY A 145 10.27 11.92 8.08
N VAL A 146 9.11 11.46 7.64
CA VAL A 146 8.17 12.30 6.87
C VAL A 146 7.60 13.41 7.78
N PRO A 147 7.66 14.68 7.36
CA PRO A 147 7.13 15.77 8.16
C PRO A 147 5.64 15.60 8.45
N ARG A 148 5.24 15.76 9.72
CA ARG A 148 3.83 15.59 10.14
C ARG A 148 2.84 16.46 9.36
N ARG A 149 3.27 17.64 8.87
CA ARG A 149 2.45 18.50 8.01
C ARG A 149 2.10 17.80 6.69
N VAL A 150 3.08 17.12 6.07
CA VAL A 150 2.90 16.40 4.80
C VAL A 150 1.96 15.22 5.01
N ILE A 151 2.17 14.42 6.07
CA ILE A 151 1.29 13.30 6.42
C ILE A 151 -0.15 13.80 6.58
N ARG A 152 -0.37 14.90 7.34
CA ARG A 152 -1.71 15.47 7.53
C ARG A 152 -2.34 15.93 6.22
N THR A 153 -1.56 16.55 5.31
CA THR A 153 -2.04 16.97 4.00
C THR A 153 -2.55 15.77 3.20
N ILE A 154 -1.79 14.67 3.15
CA ILE A 154 -2.17 13.43 2.45
C ILE A 154 -3.42 12.80 3.08
N LEU A 155 -3.45 12.65 4.41
CA LEU A 155 -4.58 12.06 5.14
C LEU A 155 -5.87 12.88 4.98
N SER A 156 -5.76 14.21 4.84
CA SER A 156 -6.91 15.09 4.62
C SER A 156 -7.42 15.03 3.19
N ALA A 157 -6.53 14.90 2.21
CA ALA A 157 -6.91 14.78 0.80
C ALA A 157 -7.63 13.45 0.50
N TRP A 158 -7.25 12.38 1.20
CA TRP A 158 -7.80 11.04 1.04
C TRP A 158 -8.37 10.54 2.38
N PRO A 159 -9.65 10.85 2.70
CA PRO A 159 -10.26 10.49 3.99
C PRO A 159 -10.31 8.97 4.22
N ASN A 160 -10.32 8.57 5.47
CA ASN A 160 -10.29 7.16 5.87
C ASN A 160 -11.47 6.31 5.34
N ALA A 161 -12.66 6.91 5.16
CA ALA A 161 -13.86 6.28 4.61
C ALA A 161 -14.18 4.87 5.18
N GLY A 162 -13.85 4.62 6.46
CA GLY A 162 -14.14 3.36 7.15
C GLY A 162 -13.06 2.28 7.06
N PHE A 163 -11.99 2.47 6.28
CA PHE A 163 -10.94 1.47 6.05
C PHE A 163 -10.36 0.87 7.35
N HIS A 164 -9.88 1.69 8.28
CA HIS A 164 -9.31 1.19 9.53
C HIS A 164 -10.33 0.43 10.40
N ARG A 165 -11.61 0.85 10.39
CA ARG A 165 -12.66 0.09 11.09
C ARG A 165 -12.82 -1.30 10.50
N ARG A 166 -12.72 -1.40 9.17
CA ARG A 166 -12.79 -2.69 8.47
C ARG A 166 -11.62 -3.58 8.82
N LEU A 167 -10.40 -3.06 8.83
CA LEU A 167 -9.22 -3.83 9.25
C LEU A 167 -9.39 -4.43 10.65
N VAL A 168 -9.82 -3.61 11.61
CA VAL A 168 -10.08 -4.08 13.00
C VAL A 168 -11.14 -5.18 13.03
N GLN A 169 -12.22 -5.07 12.24
CA GLN A 169 -13.25 -6.10 12.16
C GLN A 169 -12.68 -7.42 11.61
N LEU A 170 -11.86 -7.36 10.57
CA LEU A 170 -11.21 -8.52 9.98
C LEU A 170 -10.23 -9.19 10.95
N GLU A 171 -9.43 -8.40 11.66
CA GLU A 171 -8.52 -8.89 12.72
C GLU A 171 -9.29 -9.59 13.85
N LEU A 172 -10.36 -8.99 14.34
CA LEU A 172 -11.20 -9.60 15.38
C LEU A 172 -11.87 -10.89 14.90
N GLN A 173 -12.31 -10.94 13.65
CA GLN A 173 -12.86 -12.15 13.04
C GLN A 173 -11.78 -13.24 12.94
N ARG A 174 -10.58 -12.88 12.50
CA ARG A 174 -9.43 -13.81 12.41
C ARG A 174 -9.03 -14.35 13.77
N LEU A 175 -8.93 -13.50 14.79
CA LEU A 175 -8.63 -13.91 16.17
C LEU A 175 -9.60 -14.99 16.69
N ARG A 176 -10.89 -14.91 16.32
CA ARG A 176 -11.89 -15.91 16.72
C ARG A 176 -11.70 -17.26 16.03
N THR A 177 -11.24 -17.25 14.78
CA THR A 177 -11.10 -18.48 13.96
C THR A 177 -9.71 -19.09 14.02
N HIS A 178 -8.67 -18.27 14.25
CA HIS A 178 -7.26 -18.66 14.23
C HIS A 178 -6.48 -17.98 15.37
N PRO A 179 -6.78 -18.28 16.65
CA PRO A 179 -6.20 -17.57 17.79
C PRO A 179 -4.67 -17.69 17.91
N TRP A 180 -4.07 -18.74 17.34
CA TRP A 180 -2.63 -18.99 17.39
C TRP A 180 -1.85 -18.37 16.22
N HIS A 181 -2.53 -17.90 15.17
CA HIS A 181 -1.96 -17.19 14.01
C HIS A 181 -2.86 -16.02 13.59
N PRO A 182 -3.00 -15.02 14.46
CA PRO A 182 -3.95 -13.92 14.22
C PRO A 182 -3.52 -13.01 13.08
N LEU A 183 -2.22 -12.85 12.87
CA LEU A 183 -1.64 -11.90 11.91
C LEU A 183 -0.59 -12.60 11.03
N PRO A 184 -1.03 -13.44 10.04
CA PRO A 184 -0.12 -14.23 9.21
C PRO A 184 0.78 -13.38 8.30
N MET A 185 0.38 -12.11 8.04
CA MET A 185 1.11 -11.19 7.18
C MET A 185 2.36 -10.59 7.85
N PHE A 186 2.46 -10.58 9.19
CA PHE A 186 3.65 -10.03 9.86
C PHE A 186 4.85 -10.98 9.75
N ARG A 187 5.93 -10.47 9.18
CA ARG A 187 7.22 -11.18 9.06
C ARG A 187 8.30 -10.41 9.83
N LEU A 188 9.22 -11.14 10.46
CA LEU A 188 10.39 -10.60 11.17
C LEU A 188 11.48 -10.14 10.21
#